data_fa87daa6db65a0f5c0a35b7426a4b708
#
_entry.id   fa87daa6db65a0f5c0a35b7426a4b708
#
_cell.length_a   1.000
_cell.length_b   1.000
_cell.length_c   1.000
_cell.angle_alpha   90.00
_cell.angle_beta   90.00
_cell.angle_gamma   90.00
#
_symmetry.space_group_name_H-M   'P 1'
#
loop_
_entity.id
_entity.type
_entity.pdbx_description
1 polymer ?
#
loop_
_entity_poly.entity_id
_entity_poly.type
_entity_poly.pdbx_seq_one_letter_code
_entity_poly.pdbx_strand_id
1 'polypeptide(L)'
;PDAERKRLLAEYGDEKGARKALVEKYGEMAEHPIVKMSKSLGNVVNPDDVVKAYGADTMRLYIMFIGDFEKVATWSDEAVKGSKRFLDRCWNLMDMAADSEELSEKNEAVIHKTIRKVTQDIDELKMNTAIAALMTMVNEFYANGLTKGDLKMLMLMLSPFAPHMVEEMWELTGEAAKTGTMAMQQPWPEYDESKTVASHVEMAVQVLGKLKGTINVPVDSEQDFIVETAKQNEKVARAIDGKNIVTVSYTHLRA
;
A
#
# COMPACT_ATOMS: atom_id res chain seq x y z
N PRO A 1 -11.41 -34.27 -0.99
CA PRO A 1 -12.77 -33.90 -0.61
C PRO A 1 -13.06 -34.33 0.83
N ASP A 2 -13.85 -33.55 1.58
CA ASP A 2 -14.04 -33.73 3.03
C ASP A 2 -14.63 -35.06 3.45
N ALA A 3 -15.48 -35.67 2.62
CA ALA A 3 -16.04 -36.98 2.88
C ALA A 3 -14.94 -38.06 2.91
N GLU A 4 -13.97 -37.98 2.02
CA GLU A 4 -12.83 -38.88 1.97
C GLU A 4 -11.89 -38.66 3.14
N ARG A 5 -11.62 -37.38 3.50
CA ARG A 5 -10.84 -37.05 4.70
C ARG A 5 -11.47 -37.57 5.98
N LYS A 6 -12.80 -37.41 6.14
CA LYS A 6 -13.54 -37.97 7.29
C LYS A 6 -13.45 -39.50 7.34
N ARG A 7 -13.55 -40.16 6.17
CA ARG A 7 -13.39 -41.59 6.07
C ARG A 7 -12.01 -42.05 6.49
N LEU A 8 -10.98 -41.39 5.97
CA LEU A 8 -9.58 -41.69 6.30
C LEU A 8 -9.23 -41.37 7.75
N LEU A 9 -9.78 -40.31 8.34
CA LEU A 9 -9.64 -40.03 9.77
C LEU A 9 -10.25 -41.14 10.63
N ALA A 10 -11.41 -41.65 10.22
CA ALA A 10 -12.04 -42.80 10.93
C ALA A 10 -11.24 -44.11 10.76
N GLU A 11 -10.61 -44.30 9.59
CA GLU A 11 -9.83 -45.50 9.29
C GLU A 11 -8.45 -45.51 9.97
N TYR A 12 -7.75 -44.37 9.99
CA TYR A 12 -6.39 -44.27 10.52
C TYR A 12 -6.33 -43.79 11.96
N GLY A 13 -7.41 -43.28 12.51
CA GLY A 13 -7.51 -42.86 13.91
C GLY A 13 -6.74 -41.60 14.31
N ASP A 14 -5.94 -41.07 13.38
CA ASP A 14 -5.18 -39.84 13.58
C ASP A 14 -5.08 -38.98 12.29
N GLU A 15 -4.84 -37.71 12.49
CA GLU A 15 -4.79 -36.72 11.39
C GLU A 15 -3.57 -36.92 10.49
N LYS A 16 -2.45 -37.40 11.04
CA LYS A 16 -1.21 -37.60 10.32
C LYS A 16 -1.29 -38.78 9.33
N GLY A 17 -1.90 -39.89 9.75
CA GLY A 17 -2.15 -41.06 8.88
C GLY A 17 -3.14 -40.75 7.77
N ALA A 18 -4.26 -40.10 8.11
CA ALA A 18 -5.24 -39.67 7.11
C ALA A 18 -4.65 -38.68 6.08
N ARG A 19 -3.83 -37.74 6.53
CA ARG A 19 -3.13 -36.81 5.66
C ARG A 19 -2.17 -37.51 4.72
N LYS A 20 -1.35 -38.44 5.22
CA LYS A 20 -0.43 -39.23 4.39
C LYS A 20 -1.16 -40.02 3.30
N ALA A 21 -2.25 -40.67 3.63
CA ALA A 21 -3.06 -41.41 2.68
C ALA A 21 -3.72 -40.53 1.60
N LEU A 22 -4.14 -39.31 1.97
CA LEU A 22 -4.65 -38.31 1.01
C LEU A 22 -3.56 -37.84 0.04
N VAL A 23 -2.37 -37.53 0.54
CA VAL A 23 -1.23 -37.10 -0.29
C VAL A 23 -0.82 -38.22 -1.26
N GLU A 24 -0.75 -39.46 -0.78
CA GLU A 24 -0.40 -40.61 -1.58
C GLU A 24 -1.41 -40.87 -2.72
N LYS A 25 -2.71 -40.66 -2.43
CA LYS A 25 -3.78 -40.90 -3.40
C LYS A 25 -4.00 -39.77 -4.39
N TYR A 26 -3.86 -38.51 -3.97
CA TYR A 26 -4.27 -37.33 -4.76
C TYR A 26 -3.15 -36.32 -5.01
N GLY A 27 -1.96 -36.54 -4.43
CA GLY A 27 -0.83 -35.60 -4.47
C GLY A 27 -0.98 -34.41 -3.50
N GLU A 28 0.02 -33.55 -3.46
CA GLU A 28 0.07 -32.42 -2.52
C GLU A 28 -1.13 -31.45 -2.61
N MET A 29 -1.71 -31.29 -3.79
CA MET A 29 -2.91 -30.44 -3.98
C MET A 29 -4.15 -30.95 -3.22
N ALA A 30 -4.18 -32.20 -2.79
CA ALA A 30 -5.29 -32.75 -2.00
C ALA A 30 -5.22 -32.38 -0.51
N GLU A 31 -4.09 -31.89 -0.02
CA GLU A 31 -3.94 -31.47 1.39
C GLU A 31 -4.78 -30.27 1.75
N HIS A 32 -4.94 -29.33 0.81
CA HIS A 32 -5.65 -28.07 1.02
C HIS A 32 -6.54 -27.72 -0.19
N PRO A 33 -7.58 -28.54 -0.47
CA PRO A 33 -8.44 -28.24 -1.60
C PRO A 33 -9.16 -26.91 -1.37
N ILE A 34 -9.11 -26.04 -2.39
CA ILE A 34 -9.93 -24.84 -2.40
C ILE A 34 -11.37 -25.27 -2.62
N VAL A 35 -12.20 -25.12 -1.59
CA VAL A 35 -13.62 -25.48 -1.61
C VAL A 35 -14.47 -24.28 -1.23
N LYS A 36 -15.68 -24.22 -1.79
CA LYS A 36 -16.65 -23.18 -1.41
C LYS A 36 -16.97 -23.31 0.10
N MET A 37 -16.98 -22.18 0.79
CA MET A 37 -17.45 -22.12 2.17
C MET A 37 -18.91 -22.53 2.26
N SER A 38 -19.23 -23.43 3.17
CA SER A 38 -20.60 -23.82 3.46
C SER A 38 -20.76 -24.27 4.90
N LYS A 39 -21.93 -24.02 5.47
CA LYS A 39 -22.26 -24.44 6.84
C LYS A 39 -22.20 -25.96 7.02
N SER A 40 -22.59 -26.71 5.99
CA SER A 40 -22.55 -28.19 6.01
C SER A 40 -21.13 -28.76 6.01
N LEU A 41 -20.14 -28.02 5.51
CA LEU A 41 -18.74 -28.42 5.52
C LEU A 41 -18.00 -27.94 6.79
N GLY A 42 -18.62 -27.05 7.55
CA GLY A 42 -17.99 -26.47 8.75
C GLY A 42 -16.75 -25.59 8.47
N ASN A 43 -16.60 -25.11 7.24
CA ASN A 43 -15.45 -24.32 6.79
C ASN A 43 -15.79 -22.83 6.60
N VAL A 44 -16.89 -22.37 7.21
CA VAL A 44 -17.31 -20.96 7.15
C VAL A 44 -16.49 -20.14 8.14
N VAL A 45 -15.95 -19.03 7.68
CA VAL A 45 -15.41 -17.99 8.55
C VAL A 45 -16.56 -17.09 8.99
N ASN A 46 -16.74 -16.98 10.32
CA ASN A 46 -17.76 -16.10 10.86
C ASN A 46 -17.25 -14.65 10.89
N PRO A 47 -17.92 -13.71 10.19
CA PRO A 47 -17.52 -12.30 10.19
C PRO A 47 -17.44 -11.70 11.61
N ASP A 48 -18.34 -12.08 12.51
CA ASP A 48 -18.36 -11.55 13.87
C ASP A 48 -17.08 -11.88 14.65
N ASP A 49 -16.49 -13.06 14.42
CA ASP A 49 -15.25 -13.47 15.07
C ASP A 49 -14.06 -12.68 14.53
N VAL A 50 -14.05 -12.42 13.23
CA VAL A 50 -13.03 -11.57 12.60
C VAL A 50 -13.14 -10.13 13.09
N VAL A 51 -14.34 -9.58 13.15
CA VAL A 51 -14.60 -8.22 13.66
C VAL A 51 -14.19 -8.09 15.13
N LYS A 52 -14.48 -9.07 15.97
CA LYS A 52 -14.03 -9.08 17.38
C LYS A 52 -12.52 -9.12 17.50
N ALA A 53 -11.84 -9.88 16.63
CA ALA A 53 -10.39 -10.05 16.69
C ALA A 53 -9.59 -8.88 16.08
N TYR A 54 -10.08 -8.29 14.99
CA TYR A 54 -9.30 -7.36 14.18
C TYR A 54 -9.99 -6.01 13.94
N GLY A 55 -11.27 -5.87 14.26
CA GLY A 55 -12.08 -4.68 14.01
C GLY A 55 -12.81 -4.73 12.66
N ALA A 56 -13.94 -3.97 12.59
CA ALA A 56 -14.81 -3.93 11.43
C ALA A 56 -14.11 -3.38 10.18
N ASP A 57 -13.30 -2.33 10.32
CA ASP A 57 -12.58 -1.72 9.20
C ASP A 57 -11.53 -2.64 8.60
N THR A 58 -10.86 -3.46 9.44
CA THR A 58 -9.94 -4.49 8.94
C THR A 58 -10.66 -5.51 8.08
N MET A 59 -11.81 -5.98 8.53
CA MET A 59 -12.64 -6.93 7.76
C MET A 59 -13.11 -6.32 6.45
N ARG A 60 -13.61 -5.07 6.48
CA ARG A 60 -14.05 -4.33 5.29
C ARG A 60 -12.91 -4.18 4.28
N LEU A 61 -11.78 -3.67 4.74
CA LEU A 61 -10.60 -3.47 3.91
C LEU A 61 -10.11 -4.79 3.29
N TYR A 62 -10.06 -5.86 4.07
CA TYR A 62 -9.67 -7.17 3.59
C TYR A 62 -10.58 -7.68 2.46
N ILE A 63 -11.90 -7.62 2.64
CA ILE A 63 -12.86 -8.08 1.63
C ILE A 63 -12.72 -7.28 0.33
N MET A 64 -12.48 -5.98 0.42
CA MET A 64 -12.26 -5.12 -0.75
C MET A 64 -10.88 -5.32 -1.40
N PHE A 65 -9.89 -5.81 -0.64
CA PHE A 65 -8.52 -5.99 -1.11
C PHE A 65 -8.21 -7.39 -1.64
N ILE A 66 -8.96 -8.42 -1.22
CA ILE A 66 -8.67 -9.84 -1.51
C ILE A 66 -8.64 -10.17 -3.01
N GLY A 67 -9.29 -9.37 -3.85
CA GLY A 67 -9.30 -9.55 -5.29
C GLY A 67 -10.42 -8.80 -5.99
N ASP A 68 -10.54 -9.07 -7.27
CA ASP A 68 -11.60 -8.57 -8.12
C ASP A 68 -12.94 -9.21 -7.69
N PHE A 69 -14.00 -8.40 -7.58
CA PHE A 69 -15.33 -8.87 -7.15
C PHE A 69 -15.96 -9.90 -8.09
N GLU A 70 -15.50 -9.97 -9.34
CA GLU A 70 -15.98 -10.96 -10.32
C GLU A 70 -15.26 -12.31 -10.20
N LYS A 71 -14.23 -12.42 -9.38
CA LYS A 71 -13.40 -13.62 -9.26
C LYS A 71 -13.57 -14.31 -7.92
N VAL A 72 -13.31 -15.60 -7.92
CA VAL A 72 -13.24 -16.39 -6.68
C VAL A 72 -11.99 -15.98 -5.91
N ALA A 73 -12.16 -15.65 -4.64
CA ALA A 73 -11.06 -15.34 -3.73
C ALA A 73 -10.95 -16.41 -2.63
N THR A 74 -9.71 -16.73 -2.25
CA THR A 74 -9.41 -17.66 -1.17
C THR A 74 -9.23 -16.90 0.13
N TRP A 75 -9.93 -17.30 1.19
CA TRP A 75 -9.72 -16.72 2.51
C TRP A 75 -8.30 -16.96 3.02
N SER A 76 -7.70 -15.94 3.62
CA SER A 76 -6.37 -16.00 4.21
C SER A 76 -6.30 -15.16 5.49
N ASP A 77 -6.10 -15.82 6.64
CA ASP A 77 -5.94 -15.14 7.92
C ASP A 77 -4.69 -14.24 7.94
N GLU A 78 -3.63 -14.62 7.23
CA GLU A 78 -2.43 -13.79 7.12
C GLU A 78 -2.68 -12.50 6.32
N ALA A 79 -3.55 -12.56 5.30
CA ALA A 79 -3.92 -11.37 4.54
C ALA A 79 -4.85 -10.44 5.35
N VAL A 80 -5.70 -10.99 6.24
CA VAL A 80 -6.46 -10.19 7.23
C VAL A 80 -5.50 -9.43 8.14
N LYS A 81 -4.49 -10.10 8.70
CA LYS A 81 -3.44 -9.46 9.51
C LYS A 81 -2.65 -8.42 8.72
N GLY A 82 -2.43 -8.65 7.42
CA GLY A 82 -1.82 -7.68 6.50
C GLY A 82 -2.64 -6.40 6.39
N SER A 83 -3.97 -6.54 6.25
CA SER A 83 -4.90 -5.41 6.22
C SER A 83 -4.90 -4.64 7.55
N LYS A 84 -4.89 -5.34 8.69
CA LYS A 84 -4.76 -4.70 10.01
C LYS A 84 -3.47 -3.89 10.13
N ARG A 85 -2.32 -4.47 9.74
CA ARG A 85 -1.03 -3.75 9.77
C ARG A 85 -1.03 -2.50 8.91
N PHE A 86 -1.70 -2.52 7.76
CA PHE A 86 -1.84 -1.33 6.94
C PHE A 86 -2.65 -0.23 7.65
N LEU A 87 -3.79 -0.57 8.26
CA LEU A 87 -4.58 0.39 9.03
C LEU A 87 -3.82 0.93 10.23
N ASP A 88 -3.07 0.08 10.95
CA ASP A 88 -2.21 0.52 12.06
C ASP A 88 -1.14 1.52 11.60
N ARG A 89 -0.57 1.29 10.40
CA ARG A 89 0.37 2.24 9.81
C ARG A 89 -0.29 3.58 9.46
N CYS A 90 -1.52 3.56 8.92
CA CYS A 90 -2.27 4.79 8.66
C CYS A 90 -2.52 5.56 9.96
N TRP A 91 -2.93 4.87 11.03
CA TRP A 91 -3.12 5.46 12.35
C TRP A 91 -1.87 6.14 12.89
N ASN A 92 -0.73 5.46 12.84
CA ASN A 92 0.54 5.99 13.36
C ASN A 92 1.05 7.23 12.61
N LEU A 93 0.55 7.53 11.41
CA LEU A 93 0.91 8.76 10.70
C LEU A 93 0.44 10.02 11.40
N MET A 94 -0.59 9.95 12.27
CA MET A 94 -1.03 11.11 13.07
C MET A 94 0.10 11.66 13.94
N ASP A 95 0.91 10.79 14.55
CA ASP A 95 2.02 11.17 15.42
C ASP A 95 3.22 11.74 14.65
N MET A 96 3.26 11.52 13.34
CA MET A 96 4.36 11.93 12.46
C MET A 96 4.07 13.23 11.71
N ALA A 97 2.80 13.65 11.65
CA ALA A 97 2.37 14.77 10.82
C ALA A 97 2.90 16.11 11.33
N ALA A 98 3.66 16.82 10.49
CA ALA A 98 4.10 18.17 10.76
C ALA A 98 2.90 19.14 10.79
N ASP A 99 3.02 20.18 11.61
CA ASP A 99 1.96 21.17 11.84
C ASP A 99 1.84 22.17 10.68
N SER A 100 1.36 21.67 9.53
CA SER A 100 1.05 22.45 8.32
C SER A 100 -0.21 21.93 7.69
N GLU A 101 -1.13 22.84 7.31
CA GLU A 101 -2.37 22.48 6.61
C GLU A 101 -2.19 22.32 5.09
N GLU A 102 -1.05 22.74 4.57
CA GLU A 102 -0.73 22.64 3.15
C GLU A 102 -0.12 21.29 2.82
N LEU A 103 -0.26 20.86 1.58
CA LEU A 103 0.41 19.66 1.08
C LEU A 103 1.92 19.85 1.07
N SER A 104 2.65 18.82 1.44
CA SER A 104 4.10 18.82 1.34
C SER A 104 4.51 18.73 -0.13
N GLU A 105 5.44 19.56 -0.56
CA GLU A 105 5.97 19.57 -1.92
C GLU A 105 6.49 18.20 -2.36
N LYS A 106 7.08 17.44 -1.44
CA LYS A 106 7.60 16.09 -1.70
C LYS A 106 6.51 15.07 -1.98
N ASN A 107 5.32 15.26 -1.40
CA ASN A 107 4.21 14.31 -1.52
C ASN A 107 3.14 14.76 -2.52
N GLU A 108 3.18 16.00 -2.98
CA GLU A 108 2.14 16.59 -3.84
C GLU A 108 1.85 15.69 -5.06
N ALA A 109 2.89 15.25 -5.76
CA ALA A 109 2.72 14.42 -6.95
C ALA A 109 2.10 13.05 -6.65
N VAL A 110 2.53 12.37 -5.58
CA VAL A 110 1.96 11.07 -5.20
C VAL A 110 0.52 11.23 -4.72
N ILE A 111 0.19 12.31 -4.02
CA ILE A 111 -1.18 12.60 -3.57
C ILE A 111 -2.10 12.77 -4.78
N HIS A 112 -1.77 13.65 -5.73
CA HIS A 112 -2.60 13.88 -6.91
C HIS A 112 -2.73 12.64 -7.80
N LYS A 113 -1.66 11.86 -7.97
CA LYS A 113 -1.71 10.53 -8.64
C LYS A 113 -2.66 9.57 -7.93
N THR A 114 -2.59 9.55 -6.60
CA THR A 114 -3.42 8.64 -5.80
C THR A 114 -4.88 9.04 -5.84
N ILE A 115 -5.21 10.35 -5.72
CA ILE A 115 -6.59 10.83 -5.85
C ILE A 115 -7.17 10.38 -7.20
N ARG A 116 -6.46 10.66 -8.32
CA ARG A 116 -6.89 10.22 -9.65
C ARG A 116 -7.13 8.71 -9.71
N LYS A 117 -6.14 7.93 -9.25
CA LYS A 117 -6.19 6.47 -9.32
C LYS A 117 -7.31 5.90 -8.48
N VAL A 118 -7.47 6.34 -7.23
CA VAL A 118 -8.52 5.87 -6.33
C VAL A 118 -9.90 6.24 -6.85
N THR A 119 -10.08 7.46 -7.39
CA THR A 119 -11.35 7.89 -7.99
C THR A 119 -11.75 6.97 -9.14
N GLN A 120 -10.84 6.74 -10.10
CA GLN A 120 -11.10 5.85 -11.23
C GLN A 120 -11.39 4.41 -10.80
N ASP A 121 -10.61 3.89 -9.86
CA ASP A 121 -10.75 2.52 -9.40
C ASP A 121 -12.06 2.28 -8.63
N ILE A 122 -12.54 3.28 -7.87
CA ILE A 122 -13.84 3.20 -7.20
C ILE A 122 -14.96 3.17 -8.25
N ASP A 123 -14.92 4.05 -9.25
CA ASP A 123 -15.91 4.08 -10.33
C ASP A 123 -15.96 2.77 -11.14
N GLU A 124 -14.80 2.12 -11.30
CA GLU A 124 -14.65 0.84 -12.00
C GLU A 124 -14.80 -0.38 -11.09
N LEU A 125 -15.13 -0.21 -9.80
CA LEU A 125 -15.23 -1.27 -8.77
C LEU A 125 -13.93 -2.06 -8.57
N LYS A 126 -12.78 -1.47 -8.88
CA LYS A 126 -11.43 -2.04 -8.70
C LYS A 126 -10.85 -1.69 -7.32
N MET A 127 -11.55 -2.04 -6.26
CA MET A 127 -11.21 -1.66 -4.89
C MET A 127 -9.81 -2.13 -4.45
N ASN A 128 -9.37 -3.28 -4.93
CA ASN A 128 -8.05 -3.84 -4.65
C ASN A 128 -6.90 -2.96 -5.17
N THR A 129 -7.04 -2.38 -6.37
CA THR A 129 -6.03 -1.48 -6.93
C THR A 129 -6.09 -0.08 -6.29
N ALA A 130 -7.27 0.40 -5.92
CA ALA A 130 -7.43 1.62 -5.12
C ALA A 130 -6.69 1.50 -3.77
N ILE A 131 -6.89 0.40 -3.05
CA ILE A 131 -6.20 0.14 -1.78
C ILE A 131 -4.69 0.03 -1.99
N ALA A 132 -4.23 -0.62 -3.06
CA ALA A 132 -2.81 -0.70 -3.39
C ALA A 132 -2.19 0.69 -3.65
N ALA A 133 -2.93 1.61 -4.30
CA ALA A 133 -2.49 2.99 -4.49
C ALA A 133 -2.37 3.74 -3.14
N LEU A 134 -3.33 3.56 -2.23
CA LEU A 134 -3.25 4.11 -0.86
C LEU A 134 -2.04 3.54 -0.09
N MET A 135 -1.75 2.25 -0.22
CA MET A 135 -0.57 1.63 0.39
C MET A 135 0.74 2.25 -0.14
N THR A 136 0.81 2.52 -1.44
CA THR A 136 1.96 3.20 -2.05
C THR A 136 2.12 4.61 -1.48
N MET A 137 1.05 5.40 -1.41
CA MET A 137 1.08 6.75 -0.83
C MET A 137 1.52 6.74 0.64
N VAL A 138 1.04 5.79 1.44
CA VAL A 138 1.47 5.63 2.83
C VAL A 138 2.96 5.30 2.92
N ASN A 139 3.52 4.50 2.00
CA ASN A 139 4.96 4.24 1.96
C ASN A 139 5.77 5.52 1.70
N GLU A 140 5.31 6.37 0.76
CA GLU A 140 5.94 7.65 0.49
C GLU A 140 5.88 8.59 1.73
N PHE A 141 4.76 8.63 2.44
CA PHE A 141 4.65 9.41 3.69
C PHE A 141 5.63 8.97 4.76
N TYR A 142 5.87 7.67 4.90
CA TYR A 142 6.92 7.15 5.80
C TYR A 142 8.33 7.50 5.34
N ALA A 143 8.57 7.56 4.04
CA ALA A 143 9.89 7.89 3.49
C ALA A 143 10.21 9.39 3.53
N ASN A 144 9.22 10.23 3.22
CA ASN A 144 9.40 11.67 3.01
C ASN A 144 9.03 12.52 4.24
N GLY A 145 8.32 11.94 5.22
CA GLY A 145 7.52 12.69 6.20
C GLY A 145 6.21 13.17 5.57
N LEU A 146 5.34 13.76 6.39
CA LEU A 146 4.05 14.27 5.94
C LEU A 146 3.62 15.49 6.76
N THR A 147 2.67 16.24 6.21
CA THR A 147 1.97 17.35 6.87
C THR A 147 0.57 16.92 7.33
N LYS A 148 -0.11 17.75 8.12
CA LYS A 148 -1.55 17.58 8.41
C LYS A 148 -2.40 17.64 7.14
N GLY A 149 -2.01 18.48 6.17
CA GLY A 149 -2.65 18.54 4.86
C GLY A 149 -2.53 17.21 4.09
N ASP A 150 -1.35 16.58 4.08
CA ASP A 150 -1.13 15.26 3.48
C ASP A 150 -1.98 14.18 4.16
N LEU A 151 -1.99 14.18 5.50
CA LEU A 151 -2.78 13.24 6.30
C LEU A 151 -4.28 13.40 6.04
N LYS A 152 -4.76 14.62 5.89
CA LYS A 152 -6.15 14.92 5.53
C LYS A 152 -6.54 14.28 4.19
N MET A 153 -5.69 14.37 3.18
CA MET A 153 -5.94 13.73 1.88
C MET A 153 -6.03 12.21 2.02
N LEU A 154 -5.15 11.60 2.83
CA LEU A 154 -5.22 10.17 3.13
C LEU A 154 -6.56 9.81 3.80
N MET A 155 -6.97 10.55 4.84
CA MET A 155 -8.21 10.29 5.57
C MET A 155 -9.43 10.34 4.63
N LEU A 156 -9.51 11.35 3.77
CA LEU A 156 -10.63 11.47 2.83
C LEU A 156 -10.70 10.28 1.87
N MET A 157 -9.58 9.88 1.28
CA MET A 157 -9.54 8.74 0.35
C MET A 157 -9.70 7.38 1.05
N LEU A 158 -9.29 7.26 2.30
CA LEU A 158 -9.41 6.01 3.08
C LEU A 158 -10.83 5.83 3.66
N SER A 159 -11.61 6.90 3.82
CA SER A 159 -12.94 6.89 4.44
C SER A 159 -13.90 5.84 3.86
N PRO A 160 -14.01 5.59 2.55
CA PRO A 160 -14.88 4.53 2.02
C PRO A 160 -14.47 3.12 2.45
N PHE A 161 -13.19 2.90 2.73
CA PHE A 161 -12.62 1.59 3.06
C PHE A 161 -12.60 1.31 4.56
N ALA A 162 -12.27 2.31 5.38
CA ALA A 162 -12.11 2.22 6.83
C ALA A 162 -12.80 3.38 7.56
N PRO A 163 -14.14 3.49 7.46
CA PRO A 163 -14.88 4.68 7.94
C PRO A 163 -14.74 4.92 9.44
N HIS A 164 -14.79 3.89 10.28
CA HIS A 164 -14.75 4.08 11.73
C HIS A 164 -13.40 4.62 12.20
N MET A 165 -12.31 4.07 11.68
CA MET A 165 -10.97 4.54 11.99
C MET A 165 -10.75 5.97 11.49
N VAL A 166 -11.20 6.28 10.29
CA VAL A 166 -11.05 7.61 9.71
C VAL A 166 -11.84 8.66 10.48
N GLU A 167 -13.06 8.38 10.91
CA GLU A 167 -13.83 9.32 11.72
C GLU A 167 -13.14 9.60 13.06
N GLU A 168 -12.58 8.59 13.70
CA GLU A 168 -11.80 8.78 14.93
C GLU A 168 -10.54 9.63 14.67
N MET A 169 -9.80 9.33 13.59
CA MET A 169 -8.65 10.14 13.19
C MET A 169 -9.05 11.59 12.90
N TRP A 170 -10.19 11.80 12.25
CA TRP A 170 -10.75 13.12 11.92
C TRP A 170 -11.05 13.96 13.16
N GLU A 171 -11.60 13.31 14.19
CA GLU A 171 -11.85 13.96 15.49
C GLU A 171 -10.53 14.26 16.21
N LEU A 172 -9.64 13.29 16.34
CA LEU A 172 -8.37 13.42 17.06
C LEU A 172 -7.40 14.43 16.44
N THR A 173 -7.41 14.57 15.12
CA THR A 173 -6.61 15.60 14.42
C THR A 173 -7.22 17.00 14.46
N GLY A 174 -8.43 17.13 15.01
CA GLY A 174 -9.14 18.40 15.12
C GLY A 174 -9.90 18.84 13.87
N GLU A 175 -9.92 18.02 12.82
CA GLU A 175 -10.61 18.35 11.57
C GLU A 175 -12.15 18.41 11.76
N ALA A 176 -12.72 17.57 12.64
CA ALA A 176 -14.12 17.63 13.00
C ALA A 176 -14.49 18.99 13.62
N ALA A 177 -13.64 19.53 14.50
CA ALA A 177 -13.86 20.85 15.11
C ALA A 177 -13.71 22.01 14.10
N LYS A 178 -12.80 21.89 13.13
CA LYS A 178 -12.58 22.90 12.07
C LYS A 178 -13.75 22.94 11.08
N THR A 179 -14.22 21.78 10.65
CA THR A 179 -15.24 21.67 9.59
C THR A 179 -16.66 21.65 10.12
N GLY A 180 -16.86 21.25 11.38
CA GLY A 180 -18.18 21.04 11.98
C GLY A 180 -18.91 19.81 11.46
N THR A 181 -18.22 18.93 10.72
CA THR A 181 -18.80 17.77 10.03
C THR A 181 -17.88 16.55 10.08
N MET A 182 -18.43 15.38 9.81
CA MET A 182 -17.69 14.12 9.73
C MET A 182 -16.82 14.05 8.46
N ALA A 183 -15.79 13.19 8.46
CA ALA A 183 -14.94 12.97 7.30
C ALA A 183 -15.73 12.48 6.09
N MET A 184 -16.68 11.57 6.30
CA MET A 184 -17.54 11.04 5.23
C MET A 184 -18.48 12.07 4.59
N GLN A 185 -18.68 13.22 5.23
CA GLN A 185 -19.51 14.33 4.72
C GLN A 185 -18.69 15.36 3.95
N GLN A 186 -17.36 15.21 3.92
CA GLN A 186 -16.51 16.11 3.16
C GLN A 186 -16.63 15.86 1.66
N PRO A 187 -16.39 16.87 0.83
CA PRO A 187 -16.30 16.67 -0.61
C PRO A 187 -15.13 15.74 -0.92
N TRP A 188 -15.30 14.90 -1.95
CA TRP A 188 -14.22 14.06 -2.44
C TRP A 188 -13.07 14.93 -2.95
N PRO A 189 -11.81 14.61 -2.66
CA PRO A 189 -10.67 15.42 -3.07
C PRO A 189 -10.51 15.44 -4.59
N GLU A 190 -10.21 16.61 -5.12
CA GLU A 190 -9.92 16.80 -6.55
C GLU A 190 -8.42 16.70 -6.81
N TYR A 191 -8.05 16.21 -7.99
CA TYR A 191 -6.66 16.17 -8.42
C TYR A 191 -6.38 17.19 -9.53
N ASP A 192 -5.16 17.71 -9.54
CA ASP A 192 -4.63 18.53 -10.62
C ASP A 192 -3.72 17.65 -11.49
N GLU A 193 -4.06 17.48 -12.77
CA GLU A 193 -3.30 16.66 -13.70
C GLU A 193 -1.86 17.16 -13.85
N SER A 194 -1.63 18.47 -13.83
CA SER A 194 -0.29 19.06 -13.96
C SER A 194 0.62 18.69 -12.77
N LYS A 195 0.04 18.38 -11.61
CA LYS A 195 0.74 18.01 -10.38
C LYS A 195 0.94 16.49 -10.24
N THR A 196 0.39 15.70 -11.15
CA THR A 196 0.59 14.25 -11.12
C THR A 196 1.98 13.82 -11.57
N VAL A 197 2.75 14.71 -12.17
CA VAL A 197 4.14 14.46 -12.57
C VAL A 197 5.05 14.90 -11.44
N ALA A 198 5.95 14.01 -11.01
CA ALA A 198 6.96 14.40 -10.01
C ALA A 198 7.78 15.55 -10.57
N SER A 199 7.89 16.65 -9.81
CA SER A 199 8.72 17.80 -10.19
C SER A 199 10.22 17.47 -10.18
N HIS A 200 10.59 16.46 -9.40
CA HIS A 200 11.97 16.02 -9.23
C HIS A 200 12.09 14.50 -9.38
N VAL A 201 13.24 14.06 -9.85
CA VAL A 201 13.58 12.64 -10.00
C VAL A 201 14.86 12.31 -9.23
N GLU A 202 14.87 11.21 -8.50
CA GLU A 202 16.06 10.69 -7.84
C GLU A 202 16.90 9.90 -8.86
N MET A 203 18.14 10.34 -9.08
CA MET A 203 19.06 9.70 -10.01
C MET A 203 20.23 9.07 -9.27
N ALA A 204 20.49 7.79 -9.54
CA ALA A 204 21.64 7.07 -9.01
C ALA A 204 22.91 7.49 -9.77
N VAL A 205 23.91 7.96 -9.03
CA VAL A 205 25.21 8.37 -9.61
C VAL A 205 26.23 7.26 -9.42
N GLN A 206 26.80 6.83 -10.54
CA GLN A 206 27.85 5.82 -10.56
C GLN A 206 29.18 6.42 -11.04
N VAL A 207 30.27 6.00 -10.42
CA VAL A 207 31.63 6.31 -10.86
C VAL A 207 32.36 5.00 -11.13
N LEU A 208 32.83 4.82 -12.36
CA LEU A 208 33.45 3.58 -12.85
C LEU A 208 32.57 2.33 -12.58
N GLY A 209 31.27 2.45 -12.86
CA GLY A 209 30.31 1.35 -12.70
C GLY A 209 29.88 1.04 -11.24
N LYS A 210 30.37 1.78 -10.25
CA LYS A 210 30.01 1.59 -8.83
C LYS A 210 29.13 2.74 -8.35
N LEU A 211 27.98 2.41 -7.75
CA LEU A 211 27.11 3.38 -7.11
C LEU A 211 27.86 4.17 -6.04
N LYS A 212 27.79 5.51 -6.11
CA LYS A 212 28.44 6.43 -5.18
C LYS A 212 27.48 7.28 -4.41
N GLY A 213 26.30 7.53 -4.95
CA GLY A 213 25.26 8.32 -4.28
C GLY A 213 24.05 8.45 -5.16
N THR A 214 23.04 9.15 -4.64
CA THR A 214 21.86 9.59 -5.36
C THR A 214 21.77 11.11 -5.32
N ILE A 215 21.25 11.71 -6.37
CA ILE A 215 20.96 13.13 -6.47
C ILE A 215 19.49 13.32 -6.81
N ASN A 216 18.90 14.38 -6.31
CA ASN A 216 17.53 14.75 -6.64
C ASN A 216 17.56 15.98 -7.56
N VAL A 217 17.03 15.84 -8.77
CA VAL A 217 17.05 16.89 -9.77
C VAL A 217 15.67 17.09 -10.40
N PRO A 218 15.30 18.31 -10.82
CA PRO A 218 14.07 18.54 -11.60
C PRO A 218 14.00 17.61 -12.82
N VAL A 219 12.80 17.13 -13.16
CA VAL A 219 12.59 16.12 -14.24
C VAL A 219 13.12 16.61 -15.58
N ASP A 220 12.99 17.91 -15.86
CA ASP A 220 13.40 18.53 -17.13
C ASP A 220 14.81 19.16 -17.08
N SER A 221 15.65 18.76 -16.12
CA SER A 221 16.99 19.29 -15.97
C SER A 221 17.88 18.97 -17.17
N GLU A 222 18.62 19.97 -17.63
CA GLU A 222 19.66 19.78 -18.64
C GLU A 222 20.83 18.95 -18.10
N GLN A 223 21.53 18.26 -19.00
CA GLN A 223 22.64 17.39 -18.64
C GLN A 223 23.70 18.09 -17.78
N ASP A 224 24.06 19.31 -18.12
CA ASP A 224 25.08 20.07 -17.42
C ASP A 224 24.69 20.34 -15.95
N PHE A 225 23.41 20.66 -15.70
CA PHE A 225 22.88 20.85 -14.36
C PHE A 225 22.93 19.53 -13.53
N ILE A 226 22.55 18.41 -14.16
CA ILE A 226 22.60 17.09 -13.52
C ILE A 226 24.04 16.73 -13.12
N VAL A 227 24.99 16.97 -14.02
CA VAL A 227 26.42 16.70 -13.79
C VAL A 227 26.98 17.58 -12.69
N GLU A 228 26.66 18.87 -12.67
CA GLU A 228 27.11 19.78 -11.60
C GLU A 228 26.50 19.39 -10.24
N THR A 229 25.22 19.08 -10.20
CA THR A 229 24.57 18.59 -8.97
C THR A 229 25.22 17.28 -8.48
N ALA A 230 25.55 16.38 -9.41
CA ALA A 230 26.23 15.12 -9.05
C ALA A 230 27.63 15.38 -8.44
N LYS A 231 28.40 16.33 -8.95
CA LYS A 231 29.70 16.70 -8.44
C LYS A 231 29.64 17.32 -7.03
N GLN A 232 28.53 17.96 -6.67
CA GLN A 232 28.31 18.52 -5.34
C GLN A 232 28.00 17.47 -4.26
N ASN A 233 27.60 16.25 -4.66
CA ASN A 233 27.39 15.18 -3.72
C ASN A 233 28.73 14.71 -3.11
N GLU A 234 28.91 14.79 -1.81
CA GLU A 234 30.17 14.51 -1.11
C GLU A 234 30.80 13.15 -1.48
N LYS A 235 29.99 12.08 -1.60
CA LYS A 235 30.52 10.74 -1.92
C LYS A 235 30.98 10.65 -3.38
N VAL A 236 30.30 11.37 -4.27
CA VAL A 236 30.69 11.47 -5.68
C VAL A 236 31.94 12.32 -5.80
N ALA A 237 31.97 13.50 -5.17
CA ALA A 237 33.12 14.40 -5.16
C ALA A 237 34.40 13.66 -4.71
N ARG A 238 34.36 12.92 -3.61
CA ARG A 238 35.48 12.10 -3.13
C ARG A 238 35.90 11.00 -4.13
N ALA A 239 34.94 10.47 -4.89
CA ALA A 239 35.23 9.41 -5.86
C ALA A 239 35.89 9.90 -7.16
N ILE A 240 35.69 11.17 -7.51
CA ILE A 240 36.26 11.82 -8.69
C ILE A 240 37.47 12.69 -8.37
N ASP A 241 37.78 12.89 -7.10
CA ASP A 241 38.90 13.72 -6.69
C ASP A 241 40.22 13.26 -7.30
N GLY A 242 40.96 14.22 -7.89
CA GLY A 242 42.22 13.96 -8.59
C GLY A 242 42.08 13.17 -9.91
N LYS A 243 40.86 12.97 -10.45
CA LYS A 243 40.63 12.24 -11.70
C LYS A 243 40.05 13.16 -12.79
N ASN A 244 40.48 12.89 -14.03
CA ASN A 244 39.84 13.55 -15.18
C ASN A 244 38.57 12.81 -15.59
N ILE A 245 37.46 13.54 -15.69
CA ILE A 245 36.20 13.03 -16.21
C ILE A 245 36.30 12.99 -17.75
N VAL A 246 36.37 11.79 -18.32
CA VAL A 246 36.53 11.59 -19.76
C VAL A 246 35.18 11.53 -20.46
N THR A 247 34.20 10.90 -19.84
CA THR A 247 32.87 10.71 -20.43
C THR A 247 31.83 10.66 -19.32
N VAL A 248 30.69 11.27 -19.56
CA VAL A 248 29.49 11.17 -18.71
C VAL A 248 28.37 10.61 -19.59
N SER A 249 27.73 9.56 -19.15
CA SER A 249 26.50 9.04 -19.75
C SER A 249 25.39 9.04 -18.71
N TYR A 250 24.19 9.42 -19.11
CA TYR A 250 23.02 9.30 -18.27
C TYR A 250 21.85 8.73 -19.07
N THR A 251 20.98 8.01 -18.40
CA THR A 251 19.76 7.49 -19.00
C THR A 251 18.60 8.33 -18.46
N HIS A 252 17.92 9.05 -19.34
CA HIS A 252 16.71 9.77 -19.00
C HIS A 252 15.60 8.73 -18.86
N LEU A 253 15.16 8.45 -17.63
CA LEU A 253 13.92 7.72 -17.39
C LEU A 253 12.78 8.71 -17.70
N ARG A 254 12.24 8.63 -18.90
CA ARG A 254 10.95 9.28 -19.19
C ARG A 254 9.90 8.54 -18.37
N ALA A 255 9.17 9.28 -17.51
CA ALA A 255 8.03 8.80 -16.73
C ALA A 255 6.91 8.32 -17.65
#